data_1b71afc2ee34e1ef46c758a241c50935
#
_entry.id   1b71afc2ee34e1ef46c758a241c50935
#
_cell.length_a   1.000
_cell.length_b   1.000
_cell.length_c   1.000
_cell.angle_alpha   90.00
_cell.angle_beta   90.00
_cell.angle_gamma   90.00
#
_symmetry.space_group_name_H-M   'P 1'
#
loop_
_entity.id
_entity.type
_entity.pdbx_description
1 polymer ?
#
loop_
_entity_poly.entity_id
_entity_poly.type
_entity_poly.pdbx_seq_one_letter_code
_entity_poly.pdbx_strand_id
1 'polypeptide(L)'
;MFWLKSLYKKYTNLVPLLGSWASLFALLLMFHPGERGLAVIHWFLIILAILCTIVTLYVEIRKRTKIHVFPEENKRGINQYMVKWMGDSGRVAIFSRDMSFASSNKEIKKLLLSKSEKSEVTICLPKEVPLTNELSKKGAKIHAYSRRQDFSPQTRFTIVNYGQGTKERVAVAHGENGFHVIQEFSKEDLVIYLAKDLIDLAIRLAAKDA
;
A
#
# COMPACT_ATOMS: atom_id res chain seq x y z
N MET A 1 -21.10 -11.33 -6.60
CA MET A 1 -20.08 -12.28 -6.07
C MET A 1 -18.71 -11.63 -5.87
N PHE A 2 -18.27 -10.72 -6.74
CA PHE A 2 -17.00 -9.95 -6.64
C PHE A 2 -16.89 -9.12 -5.36
N TRP A 3 -17.91 -8.34 -5.04
CA TRP A 3 -17.95 -7.46 -3.87
C TRP A 3 -17.80 -8.23 -2.55
N LEU A 4 -18.41 -9.42 -2.44
CA LEU A 4 -18.26 -10.30 -1.29
C LEU A 4 -16.84 -10.84 -1.11
N LYS A 5 -16.14 -11.22 -2.19
CA LYS A 5 -14.73 -11.66 -2.13
C LYS A 5 -13.79 -10.53 -1.71
N SER A 6 -14.03 -9.32 -2.21
CA SER A 6 -13.28 -8.12 -1.81
C SER A 6 -13.48 -7.79 -0.32
N LEU A 7 -14.73 -7.83 0.16
CA LEU A 7 -15.04 -7.66 1.58
C LEU A 7 -14.44 -8.76 2.44
N TYR A 8 -14.55 -10.03 2.03
CA TYR A 8 -13.99 -11.15 2.76
C TYR A 8 -12.47 -10.97 2.95
N LYS A 9 -11.72 -10.70 1.87
CA LYS A 9 -10.28 -10.45 1.95
C LYS A 9 -9.93 -9.25 2.83
N LYS A 10 -10.76 -8.20 2.80
CA LYS A 10 -10.60 -7.01 3.61
C LYS A 10 -10.87 -7.26 5.12
N TYR A 11 -11.71 -8.23 5.47
CA TYR A 11 -12.18 -8.44 6.84
C TYR A 11 -11.81 -9.81 7.44
N THR A 12 -11.06 -10.66 6.74
CA THR A 12 -10.67 -12.01 7.18
C THR A 12 -10.05 -12.01 8.59
N ASN A 13 -9.21 -11.02 8.91
CA ASN A 13 -8.55 -10.93 10.21
C ASN A 13 -9.46 -10.42 11.35
N LEU A 14 -10.66 -9.86 11.03
CA LEU A 14 -11.62 -9.43 12.06
C LEU A 14 -12.51 -10.57 12.55
N VAL A 15 -12.73 -11.58 11.72
CA VAL A 15 -13.62 -12.70 12.07
C VAL A 15 -13.14 -13.47 13.31
N PRO A 16 -11.84 -13.87 13.42
CA PRO A 16 -11.33 -14.51 14.64
C PRO A 16 -11.41 -13.61 15.87
N LEU A 17 -11.13 -12.33 15.71
CA LEU A 17 -11.21 -11.35 16.80
C LEU A 17 -12.64 -11.22 17.33
N LEU A 18 -13.63 -11.07 16.46
CA LEU A 18 -15.04 -11.01 16.83
C LEU A 18 -15.51 -12.31 17.51
N GLY A 19 -15.05 -13.48 17.02
CA GLY A 19 -15.35 -14.77 17.63
C GLY A 19 -14.79 -14.88 19.06
N SER A 20 -13.57 -14.45 19.30
CA SER A 20 -12.95 -14.47 20.63
C SER A 20 -13.70 -13.57 21.61
N TRP A 21 -14.11 -12.38 21.19
CA TRP A 21 -14.89 -11.45 22.02
C TRP A 21 -16.31 -11.95 22.29
N ALA A 22 -16.96 -12.54 21.29
CA ALA A 22 -18.31 -13.15 21.48
C ALA A 22 -18.25 -14.26 22.54
N SER A 23 -17.21 -15.10 22.53
CA SER A 23 -17.01 -16.15 23.56
C SER A 23 -16.80 -15.55 24.95
N LEU A 24 -16.00 -14.49 25.08
CA LEU A 24 -15.79 -13.80 26.36
C LEU A 24 -17.08 -13.19 26.90
N PHE A 25 -17.90 -12.55 26.03
CA PHE A 25 -19.21 -12.02 26.42
C PHE A 25 -20.19 -13.12 26.85
N ALA A 26 -20.24 -14.24 26.13
CA ALA A 26 -21.08 -15.38 26.52
C ALA A 26 -20.69 -15.92 27.90
N LEU A 27 -19.38 -16.02 28.19
CA LEU A 27 -18.87 -16.46 29.48
C LEU A 27 -19.25 -15.47 30.60
N LEU A 28 -19.10 -14.16 30.36
CA LEU A 28 -19.51 -13.13 31.34
C LEU A 28 -21.01 -13.14 31.62
N LEU A 29 -21.85 -13.41 30.61
CA LEU A 29 -23.31 -13.51 30.76
C LEU A 29 -23.74 -14.77 31.50
N MET A 30 -22.96 -15.86 31.44
CA MET A 30 -23.24 -17.10 32.18
C MET A 30 -23.05 -16.96 33.69
N PHE A 31 -22.16 -16.08 34.15
CA PHE A 31 -21.92 -15.83 35.56
C PHE A 31 -23.00 -14.86 36.08
N HIS A 32 -24.13 -15.40 36.58
CA HIS A 32 -25.18 -14.58 37.23
C HIS A 32 -24.88 -14.45 38.72
N PRO A 33 -24.44 -13.28 39.22
CA PRO A 33 -24.13 -13.14 40.63
C PRO A 33 -25.45 -13.04 41.43
N GLY A 34 -25.69 -13.99 42.35
CA GLY A 34 -26.86 -14.02 43.20
C GLY A 34 -26.88 -12.92 44.28
N GLU A 35 -25.75 -12.21 44.52
CA GLU A 35 -25.61 -11.17 45.53
C GLU A 35 -25.49 -9.77 44.89
N ARG A 36 -26.17 -8.75 45.49
CA ARG A 36 -26.19 -7.37 44.93
C ARG A 36 -24.80 -6.73 44.76
N GLY A 37 -23.83 -7.02 45.61
CA GLY A 37 -22.47 -6.49 45.51
C GLY A 37 -21.69 -7.03 44.32
N LEU A 38 -21.87 -8.33 44.01
CA LEU A 38 -21.27 -8.98 42.85
C LEU A 38 -21.90 -8.51 41.53
N ALA A 39 -23.19 -8.11 41.57
CA ALA A 39 -23.88 -7.57 40.38
C ALA A 39 -23.23 -6.28 39.87
N VAL A 40 -22.80 -5.38 40.72
CA VAL A 40 -22.11 -4.12 40.35
C VAL A 40 -20.78 -4.42 39.68
N ILE A 41 -19.98 -5.32 40.24
CA ILE A 41 -18.69 -5.74 39.68
C ILE A 41 -18.89 -6.40 38.33
N HIS A 42 -19.93 -7.22 38.17
CA HIS A 42 -20.27 -7.90 36.92
C HIS A 42 -20.60 -6.89 35.79
N TRP A 43 -21.44 -5.90 36.07
CA TRP A 43 -21.75 -4.84 35.12
C TRP A 43 -20.53 -3.99 34.76
N PHE A 44 -19.67 -3.70 35.73
CA PHE A 44 -18.41 -3.00 35.47
C PHE A 44 -17.51 -3.79 34.52
N LEU A 45 -17.36 -5.11 34.71
CA LEU A 45 -16.58 -5.98 33.83
C LEU A 45 -17.16 -6.05 32.40
N ILE A 46 -18.49 -6.08 32.26
CA ILE A 46 -19.14 -6.04 30.96
C ILE A 46 -18.84 -4.73 30.22
N ILE A 47 -18.98 -3.59 30.89
CA ILE A 47 -18.71 -2.27 30.33
C ILE A 47 -17.23 -2.17 29.92
N LEU A 48 -16.33 -2.64 30.78
CA LEU A 48 -14.88 -2.66 30.48
C LEU A 48 -14.56 -3.52 29.25
N ALA A 49 -15.17 -4.71 29.15
CA ALA A 49 -14.99 -5.59 27.99
C ALA A 49 -15.50 -4.95 26.67
N ILE A 50 -16.66 -4.26 26.73
CA ILE A 50 -17.20 -3.50 25.58
C ILE A 50 -16.19 -2.39 25.18
N LEU A 51 -15.70 -1.62 26.13
CA LEU A 51 -14.75 -0.55 25.88
C LEU A 51 -13.46 -1.07 25.25
N CYS A 52 -12.89 -2.14 25.80
CA CYS A 52 -11.70 -2.81 25.23
C CYS A 52 -11.96 -3.30 23.80
N THR A 53 -13.14 -3.86 23.52
CA THR A 53 -13.50 -4.29 22.17
C THR A 53 -13.54 -3.11 21.20
N ILE A 54 -14.17 -2.00 21.57
CA ILE A 54 -14.26 -0.79 20.76
C ILE A 54 -12.86 -0.24 20.48
N VAL A 55 -12.00 -0.14 21.50
CA VAL A 55 -10.62 0.34 21.37
C VAL A 55 -9.82 -0.59 20.42
N THR A 56 -9.92 -1.90 20.61
CA THR A 56 -9.22 -2.87 19.76
C THR A 56 -9.67 -2.78 18.30
N LEU A 57 -10.98 -2.70 18.06
CA LEU A 57 -11.54 -2.50 16.72
C LEU A 57 -11.08 -1.18 16.11
N TYR A 58 -11.08 -0.10 16.89
CA TYR A 58 -10.61 1.22 16.43
C TYR A 58 -9.14 1.18 16.02
N VAL A 59 -8.27 0.58 16.85
CA VAL A 59 -6.85 0.43 16.57
C VAL A 59 -6.62 -0.43 15.34
N GLU A 60 -7.36 -1.55 15.20
CA GLU A 60 -7.25 -2.45 14.05
C GLU A 60 -7.71 -1.78 12.75
N ILE A 61 -8.82 -1.02 12.79
CA ILE A 61 -9.30 -0.25 11.64
C ILE A 61 -8.29 0.84 11.25
N ARG A 62 -7.67 1.50 12.22
CA ARG A 62 -6.70 2.56 11.98
C ARG A 62 -5.37 2.04 11.42
N LYS A 63 -4.93 0.85 11.86
CA LYS A 63 -3.71 0.18 11.37
C LYS A 63 -3.86 -0.42 9.97
N ARG A 64 -5.09 -0.51 9.45
CA ARG A 64 -5.31 -1.20 8.17
C ARG A 64 -4.64 -0.47 7.03
N THR A 65 -3.75 -1.17 6.41
CA THR A 65 -3.25 -0.93 5.06
C THR A 65 -4.44 -0.71 4.14
N LYS A 66 -4.50 0.42 3.46
CA LYS A 66 -5.54 0.65 2.45
C LYS A 66 -5.33 -0.30 1.29
N ILE A 67 -6.29 -1.17 1.06
CA ILE A 67 -6.26 -2.15 -0.02
C ILE A 67 -7.28 -1.73 -1.08
N HIS A 68 -6.80 -1.54 -2.30
CA HIS A 68 -7.62 -1.27 -3.47
C HIS A 68 -7.57 -2.50 -4.38
N VAL A 69 -8.73 -3.03 -4.73
CA VAL A 69 -8.86 -4.22 -5.57
C VAL A 69 -9.59 -3.84 -6.84
N PHE A 70 -8.94 -4.01 -7.98
CA PHE A 70 -9.50 -3.74 -9.28
C PHE A 70 -9.57 -5.04 -10.09
N PRO A 71 -10.64 -5.32 -10.87
CA PRO A 71 -10.57 -6.32 -11.92
C PRO A 71 -9.40 -6.00 -12.86
N GLU A 72 -8.67 -7.01 -13.32
CA GLU A 72 -7.51 -6.80 -14.21
C GLU A 72 -7.90 -6.05 -15.49
N GLU A 73 -9.13 -6.24 -15.94
CA GLU A 73 -9.72 -5.54 -17.10
C GLU A 73 -9.98 -4.05 -16.85
N ASN A 74 -10.13 -3.64 -15.59
CA ASN A 74 -10.45 -2.26 -15.22
C ASN A 74 -9.21 -1.35 -15.24
N LYS A 75 -8.54 -1.29 -16.38
CA LYS A 75 -7.37 -0.42 -16.59
C LYS A 75 -7.66 1.05 -16.29
N ARG A 76 -8.90 1.50 -16.54
CA ARG A 76 -9.30 2.89 -16.26
C ARG A 76 -9.27 3.20 -14.76
N GLY A 77 -9.84 2.33 -13.93
CA GLY A 77 -9.84 2.51 -12.46
C GLY A 77 -8.43 2.49 -11.87
N ILE A 78 -7.57 1.56 -12.34
CA ILE A 78 -6.16 1.50 -11.94
C ILE A 78 -5.44 2.80 -12.30
N ASN A 79 -5.63 3.29 -13.53
CA ASN A 79 -4.97 4.49 -14.01
C ASN A 79 -5.43 5.75 -13.25
N GLN A 80 -6.73 5.89 -12.99
CA GLN A 80 -7.26 6.99 -12.17
C GLN A 80 -6.71 6.98 -10.76
N TYR A 81 -6.60 5.79 -10.15
CA TYR A 81 -5.95 5.64 -8.87
C TYR A 81 -4.49 6.12 -8.92
N MET A 82 -3.71 5.68 -9.91
CA MET A 82 -2.29 6.05 -10.05
C MET A 82 -2.11 7.55 -10.30
N VAL A 83 -2.96 8.17 -11.11
CA VAL A 83 -2.95 9.64 -11.34
C VAL A 83 -3.18 10.38 -10.03
N LYS A 84 -4.21 9.99 -9.27
CA LYS A 84 -4.51 10.59 -7.96
C LYS A 84 -3.39 10.33 -6.95
N TRP A 85 -2.87 9.11 -6.88
CA TRP A 85 -1.81 8.71 -5.97
C TRP A 85 -0.54 9.54 -6.13
N MET A 86 -0.10 9.74 -7.38
CA MET A 86 1.09 10.51 -7.69
C MET A 86 0.82 12.02 -7.83
N GLY A 87 -0.40 12.42 -8.20
CA GLY A 87 -0.74 13.81 -8.50
C GLY A 87 -0.69 14.71 -7.26
N ASP A 88 -1.27 14.25 -6.16
CA ASP A 88 -1.39 15.00 -4.90
C ASP A 88 -0.09 14.93 -4.05
N SER A 89 1.00 14.43 -4.60
CA SER A 89 2.27 14.21 -3.91
C SER A 89 3.38 15.14 -4.42
N GLY A 90 4.42 15.31 -3.61
CA GLY A 90 5.68 15.91 -4.02
C GLY A 90 6.54 14.97 -4.87
N ARG A 91 7.76 14.68 -4.42
CA ARG A 91 8.67 13.75 -5.12
C ARG A 91 8.12 12.34 -5.18
N VAL A 92 8.33 11.68 -6.31
CA VAL A 92 7.87 10.31 -6.58
C VAL A 92 9.07 9.43 -6.92
N ALA A 93 9.19 8.27 -6.25
CA ALA A 93 10.13 7.23 -6.64
C ALA A 93 9.37 6.00 -7.12
N ILE A 94 9.70 5.53 -8.32
CA ILE A 94 9.02 4.43 -9.00
C ILE A 94 10.01 3.28 -9.19
N PHE A 95 9.66 2.12 -8.67
CA PHE A 95 10.36 0.86 -8.96
C PHE A 95 9.46 0.03 -9.88
N SER A 96 9.87 -0.11 -11.12
CA SER A 96 9.05 -0.74 -12.16
C SER A 96 9.88 -1.66 -13.03
N ARG A 97 9.19 -2.61 -13.68
CA ARG A 97 9.81 -3.52 -14.64
C ARG A 97 10.02 -2.85 -16.01
N ASP A 98 9.02 -2.12 -16.49
CA ASP A 98 8.92 -1.74 -17.90
C ASP A 98 8.18 -0.41 -18.15
N MET A 99 7.67 0.26 -17.13
CA MET A 99 6.88 1.50 -17.23
C MET A 99 5.65 1.39 -18.16
N SER A 100 5.16 0.19 -18.44
CA SER A 100 4.03 -0.05 -19.38
C SER A 100 2.76 0.69 -18.95
N PHE A 101 2.51 0.78 -17.65
CA PHE A 101 1.36 1.50 -17.08
C PHE A 101 1.36 3.00 -17.42
N ALA A 102 2.54 3.60 -17.55
CA ALA A 102 2.69 5.02 -17.89
C ALA A 102 2.77 5.24 -19.40
N SER A 103 3.41 4.31 -20.14
CA SER A 103 3.53 4.40 -21.59
C SER A 103 2.17 4.28 -22.31
N SER A 104 1.26 3.47 -21.76
CA SER A 104 -0.08 3.26 -22.32
C SER A 104 -1.12 4.30 -21.92
N ASN A 105 -0.80 5.21 -20.98
CA ASN A 105 -1.74 6.19 -20.45
C ASN A 105 -1.24 7.63 -20.60
N LYS A 106 -1.96 8.43 -21.40
CA LYS A 106 -1.61 9.82 -21.69
C LYS A 106 -1.62 10.71 -20.44
N GLU A 107 -2.53 10.47 -19.48
CA GLU A 107 -2.65 11.30 -18.26
C GLU A 107 -1.48 11.03 -17.32
N ILE A 108 -1.13 9.76 -17.09
CA ILE A 108 0.03 9.37 -16.27
C ILE A 108 1.31 9.90 -16.91
N LYS A 109 1.47 9.75 -18.23
CA LYS A 109 2.63 10.27 -18.97
C LYS A 109 2.76 11.78 -18.78
N LYS A 110 1.67 12.55 -18.98
CA LYS A 110 1.64 14.00 -18.80
C LYS A 110 2.01 14.40 -17.37
N LEU A 111 1.47 13.70 -16.38
CA LEU A 111 1.78 13.91 -14.96
C LEU A 111 3.27 13.72 -14.68
N LEU A 112 3.84 12.59 -15.14
CA LEU A 112 5.26 12.29 -14.93
C LEU A 112 6.17 13.29 -15.64
N LEU A 113 5.83 13.74 -16.85
CA LEU A 113 6.58 14.80 -17.56
C LEU A 113 6.57 16.11 -16.75
N SER A 114 5.41 16.55 -16.28
CA SER A 114 5.29 17.76 -15.47
C SER A 114 6.08 17.69 -14.16
N LYS A 115 6.09 16.52 -13.49
CA LYS A 115 6.90 16.29 -12.29
C LYS A 115 8.39 16.20 -12.60
N SER A 116 8.76 15.66 -13.76
CA SER A 116 10.16 15.58 -14.20
C SER A 116 10.76 16.98 -14.41
N GLU A 117 10.00 17.92 -14.97
CA GLU A 117 10.43 19.32 -15.13
C GLU A 117 10.76 19.99 -13.77
N LYS A 118 10.18 19.51 -12.69
CA LYS A 118 10.48 19.94 -11.31
C LYS A 118 11.56 19.08 -10.62
N SER A 119 12.17 18.13 -11.33
CA SER A 119 13.11 17.14 -10.77
C SER A 119 12.52 16.34 -9.60
N GLU A 120 11.22 16.06 -9.65
CA GLU A 120 10.48 15.34 -8.62
C GLU A 120 10.31 13.84 -8.92
N VAL A 121 10.90 13.32 -10.00
CA VAL A 121 10.75 11.92 -10.42
C VAL A 121 12.08 11.18 -10.34
N THR A 122 12.06 10.04 -9.63
CA THR A 122 13.14 9.06 -9.63
C THR A 122 12.57 7.72 -10.10
N ILE A 123 13.19 7.08 -11.08
CA ILE A 123 12.73 5.82 -11.64
C ILE A 123 13.87 4.81 -11.60
N CYS A 124 13.59 3.65 -11.01
CA CYS A 124 14.46 2.49 -10.99
C CYS A 124 13.82 1.37 -11.81
N LEU A 125 14.54 0.87 -12.81
CA LEU A 125 14.05 -0.19 -13.71
C LEU A 125 15.26 -1.02 -14.22
N PRO A 126 15.02 -2.26 -14.71
CA PRO A 126 16.10 -3.08 -15.23
C PRO A 126 16.80 -2.45 -16.44
N LYS A 127 16.01 -1.92 -17.40
CA LYS A 127 16.50 -1.31 -18.64
C LYS A 127 15.74 -0.05 -18.97
N GLU A 128 16.43 0.91 -19.56
CA GLU A 128 15.79 2.10 -20.11
C GLU A 128 14.78 1.75 -21.19
N VAL A 129 13.70 2.51 -21.24
CA VAL A 129 12.64 2.42 -22.25
C VAL A 129 12.43 3.81 -22.88
N PRO A 130 11.80 3.91 -24.06
CA PRO A 130 11.63 5.21 -24.74
C PRO A 130 11.03 6.30 -23.84
N LEU A 131 10.07 5.93 -22.98
CA LEU A 131 9.47 6.87 -22.03
C LEU A 131 10.48 7.39 -21.00
N THR A 132 11.37 6.53 -20.47
CA THR A 132 12.37 6.98 -19.48
C THR A 132 13.38 7.94 -20.09
N ASN A 133 13.74 7.77 -21.36
CA ASN A 133 14.60 8.71 -22.08
C ASN A 133 13.93 10.08 -22.26
N GLU A 134 12.64 10.10 -22.52
CA GLU A 134 11.86 11.33 -22.61
C GLU A 134 11.78 12.05 -21.24
N LEU A 135 11.51 11.28 -20.17
CA LEU A 135 11.45 11.81 -18.79
C LEU A 135 12.82 12.31 -18.30
N SER A 136 13.91 11.62 -18.64
CA SER A 136 15.28 12.02 -18.31
C SER A 136 15.64 13.38 -18.94
N LYS A 137 15.29 13.58 -20.21
CA LYS A 137 15.48 14.87 -20.88
C LYS A 137 14.70 16.02 -20.22
N LYS A 138 13.66 15.70 -19.46
CA LYS A 138 12.85 16.65 -18.68
C LYS A 138 13.29 16.76 -17.21
N GLY A 139 14.37 16.11 -16.80
CA GLY A 139 14.95 16.23 -15.47
C GLY A 139 14.59 15.10 -14.48
N ALA A 140 13.95 14.02 -14.93
CA ALA A 140 13.82 12.82 -14.10
C ALA A 140 15.15 12.11 -13.90
N LYS A 141 15.34 11.54 -12.70
CA LYS A 141 16.49 10.67 -12.39
C LYS A 141 16.14 9.24 -12.77
N ILE A 142 16.85 8.68 -13.75
CA ILE A 142 16.66 7.33 -14.25
C ILE A 142 17.83 6.45 -13.81
N HIS A 143 17.53 5.31 -13.22
CA HIS A 143 18.51 4.33 -12.74
C HIS A 143 18.18 2.97 -13.35
N ALA A 144 18.89 2.61 -14.42
CA ALA A 144 18.84 1.29 -15.06
C ALA A 144 19.85 0.38 -14.35
N TYR A 145 19.36 -0.62 -13.57
CA TYR A 145 20.20 -1.38 -12.64
C TYR A 145 20.54 -2.80 -13.08
N SER A 146 20.10 -3.26 -14.25
CA SER A 146 20.38 -4.63 -14.70
C SER A 146 20.93 -4.66 -16.11
N ARG A 147 22.13 -5.23 -16.25
CA ARG A 147 22.69 -5.61 -17.55
C ARG A 147 22.21 -6.98 -18.03
N ARG A 148 21.68 -7.82 -17.11
CA ARG A 148 21.18 -9.15 -17.45
C ARG A 148 19.79 -9.06 -18.04
N GLN A 149 19.60 -9.71 -19.18
CA GLN A 149 18.33 -9.63 -19.93
C GLN A 149 17.20 -10.43 -19.27
N ASP A 150 17.54 -11.36 -18.41
CA ASP A 150 16.68 -12.34 -17.77
C ASP A 150 16.14 -11.93 -16.40
N PHE A 151 16.68 -10.85 -15.80
CA PHE A 151 16.16 -10.36 -14.53
C PHE A 151 14.92 -9.47 -14.73
N SER A 152 13.77 -9.94 -14.24
CA SER A 152 12.52 -9.19 -14.20
C SER A 152 11.99 -9.14 -12.77
N PRO A 153 11.93 -7.95 -12.13
CA PRO A 153 11.41 -7.85 -10.77
C PRO A 153 9.93 -8.21 -10.74
N GLN A 154 9.55 -9.05 -9.79
CA GLN A 154 8.15 -9.40 -9.55
C GLN A 154 7.39 -8.27 -8.83
N THR A 155 8.09 -7.52 -7.99
CA THR A 155 7.53 -6.43 -7.20
C THR A 155 7.57 -5.12 -7.99
N ARG A 156 6.46 -4.40 -7.97
CA ARG A 156 6.34 -3.04 -8.51
C ARG A 156 5.75 -2.16 -7.43
N PHE A 157 6.35 -1.01 -7.20
CA PHE A 157 5.83 -0.08 -6.21
C PHE A 157 6.14 1.37 -6.58
N THR A 158 5.38 2.27 -5.98
CA THR A 158 5.58 3.71 -6.12
C THR A 158 5.58 4.34 -4.73
N ILE A 159 6.65 5.03 -4.40
CA ILE A 159 6.76 5.84 -3.17
C ILE A 159 6.37 7.26 -3.53
N VAL A 160 5.44 7.84 -2.81
CA VAL A 160 5.06 9.25 -2.92
C VAL A 160 5.61 10.04 -1.74
N ASN A 161 5.90 11.34 -1.97
CA ASN A 161 6.61 12.22 -1.04
C ASN A 161 8.00 11.71 -0.68
N TYR A 162 8.68 11.04 -1.63
CA TYR A 162 9.99 10.44 -1.44
C TYR A 162 11.03 11.46 -0.92
N GLY A 163 11.70 11.11 0.17
CA GLY A 163 12.65 11.98 0.87
C GLY A 163 12.01 13.02 1.80
N GLN A 164 10.68 12.96 2.05
CA GLN A 164 9.97 13.89 2.94
C GLN A 164 9.60 13.29 4.31
N GLY A 165 10.28 12.27 4.74
CA GLY A 165 10.20 11.71 6.09
C GLY A 165 8.81 11.19 6.47
N THR A 166 8.07 11.91 7.32
CA THR A 166 6.78 11.43 7.87
C THR A 166 5.64 11.37 6.86
N LYS A 167 5.76 12.06 5.72
CA LYS A 167 4.73 12.10 4.69
C LYS A 167 4.88 11.00 3.63
N GLU A 168 5.97 10.24 3.70
CA GLU A 168 6.22 9.15 2.75
C GLU A 168 5.17 8.06 2.86
N ARG A 169 4.70 7.59 1.71
CA ARG A 169 3.82 6.42 1.58
C ARG A 169 4.24 5.60 0.38
N VAL A 170 4.03 4.29 0.45
CA VAL A 170 4.31 3.39 -0.66
C VAL A 170 3.05 2.65 -1.08
N ALA A 171 2.82 2.55 -2.37
CA ALA A 171 1.81 1.69 -2.98
C ALA A 171 2.52 0.52 -3.67
N VAL A 172 2.23 -0.69 -3.22
CA VAL A 172 2.72 -1.94 -3.82
C VAL A 172 1.60 -2.57 -4.61
N ALA A 173 1.88 -2.91 -5.87
CA ALA A 173 0.91 -3.50 -6.78
C ALA A 173 1.32 -4.91 -7.20
N HIS A 174 0.35 -5.84 -7.20
CA HIS A 174 0.51 -7.20 -7.70
C HIS A 174 -0.78 -7.72 -8.33
N GLY A 175 -0.64 -8.71 -9.22
CA GLY A 175 -1.76 -9.45 -9.79
C GLY A 175 -2.10 -10.65 -8.89
N GLU A 176 -3.38 -10.88 -8.63
CA GLU A 176 -3.85 -12.03 -7.87
C GLU A 176 -5.22 -12.49 -8.34
N ASN A 177 -5.34 -13.74 -8.81
CA ASN A 177 -6.61 -14.37 -9.21
C ASN A 177 -7.47 -13.52 -10.19
N GLY A 178 -6.86 -12.87 -11.18
CA GLY A 178 -7.55 -12.01 -12.13
C GLY A 178 -7.89 -10.62 -11.61
N PHE A 179 -7.28 -10.23 -10.49
CA PHE A 179 -7.40 -8.90 -9.90
C PHE A 179 -6.04 -8.21 -9.82
N HIS A 180 -6.06 -6.90 -10.00
CA HIS A 180 -4.95 -6.02 -9.69
C HIS A 180 -5.16 -5.46 -8.28
N VAL A 181 -4.33 -5.88 -7.35
CA VAL A 181 -4.39 -5.46 -5.94
C VAL A 181 -3.32 -4.42 -5.70
N ILE A 182 -3.72 -3.28 -5.15
CA ILE A 182 -2.81 -2.21 -4.73
C ILE A 182 -2.95 -2.05 -3.22
N GLN A 183 -1.84 -2.17 -2.52
CA GLN A 183 -1.76 -1.99 -1.07
C GLN A 183 -0.95 -0.73 -0.75
N GLU A 184 -1.56 0.18 0.04
CA GLU A 184 -0.88 1.39 0.51
C GLU A 184 -0.31 1.15 1.90
N PHE A 185 0.94 1.54 2.10
CA PHE A 185 1.65 1.46 3.37
C PHE A 185 2.14 2.85 3.77
N SER A 186 2.14 3.12 5.06
CA SER A 186 2.60 4.38 5.67
C SER A 186 4.01 4.22 6.26
N LYS A 187 4.55 5.29 6.80
CA LYS A 187 5.87 5.30 7.44
C LYS A 187 5.99 4.30 8.60
N GLU A 188 4.88 3.95 9.24
CA GLU A 188 4.87 3.01 10.38
C GLU A 188 5.03 1.55 9.93
N ASP A 189 4.91 1.28 8.62
CA ASP A 189 4.98 -0.06 8.06
C ASP A 189 6.42 -0.38 7.62
N LEU A 190 6.91 -1.57 7.94
CA LEU A 190 8.24 -2.05 7.51
C LEU A 190 8.43 -2.06 6.00
N VAL A 191 7.33 -2.18 5.25
CA VAL A 191 7.34 -2.22 3.78
C VAL A 191 7.94 -0.95 3.17
N ILE A 192 7.78 0.22 3.81
CA ILE A 192 8.35 1.46 3.27
C ILE A 192 9.89 1.46 3.36
N TYR A 193 10.44 0.91 4.43
CA TYR A 193 11.90 0.79 4.60
C TYR A 193 12.47 -0.18 3.57
N LEU A 194 11.84 -1.35 3.38
CA LEU A 194 12.24 -2.30 2.34
C LEU A 194 12.17 -1.69 0.93
N ALA A 195 11.11 -0.92 0.65
CA ALA A 195 10.97 -0.24 -0.64
C ALA A 195 12.08 0.82 -0.85
N LYS A 196 12.45 1.56 0.19
CA LYS A 196 13.57 2.53 0.13
C LYS A 196 14.91 1.83 -0.07
N ASP A 197 15.17 0.76 0.66
CA ASP A 197 16.41 -0.03 0.52
C ASP A 197 16.54 -0.58 -0.91
N LEU A 198 15.44 -1.05 -1.52
CA LEU A 198 15.41 -1.48 -2.91
C LEU A 198 15.71 -0.34 -3.90
N ILE A 199 15.17 0.84 -3.68
CA ILE A 199 15.50 2.04 -4.48
C ILE A 199 16.99 2.38 -4.35
N ASP A 200 17.50 2.44 -3.12
CA ASP A 200 18.91 2.78 -2.87
C ASP A 200 19.85 1.72 -3.45
N LEU A 201 19.51 0.44 -3.35
CA LEU A 201 20.25 -0.64 -3.99
C LEU A 201 20.26 -0.50 -5.51
N ALA A 202 19.11 -0.21 -6.13
CA ALA A 202 19.01 -0.02 -7.58
C ALA A 202 19.84 1.19 -8.05
N ILE A 203 19.83 2.29 -7.29
CA ILE A 203 20.66 3.48 -7.57
C ILE A 203 22.15 3.13 -7.52
N ARG A 204 22.59 2.41 -6.49
CA ARG A 204 23.99 1.99 -6.34
C ARG A 204 24.43 1.03 -7.44
N LEU A 205 23.57 0.09 -7.83
CA LEU A 205 23.86 -0.83 -8.93
C LEU A 205 23.99 -0.08 -10.26
N ALA A 206 23.07 0.85 -10.55
CA ALA A 206 23.14 1.67 -11.75
C ALA A 206 24.42 2.54 -11.80
N ALA A 207 24.83 3.11 -10.66
CA ALA A 207 26.05 3.93 -10.58
C ALA A 207 27.35 3.12 -10.75
N LYS A 208 27.36 1.84 -10.38
CA LYS A 208 28.53 0.95 -10.53
C LYS A 208 28.71 0.51 -11.99
N ASP A 209 27.65 0.59 -12.76
CA ASP A 209 27.59 0.14 -14.15
C ASP A 209 27.75 1.29 -15.17
N ALA A 210 27.76 2.55 -14.71
CA ALA A 210 27.97 3.75 -15.52
C ALA A 210 29.47 4.05 -15.65
#